data_4d0e64a8bea4df940b2c61e138a40c23
#
_entry.id   4d0e64a8bea4df940b2c61e138a40c23
#
_cell.length_a   1.000
_cell.length_b   1.000
_cell.length_c   1.000
_cell.angle_alpha   90.00
_cell.angle_beta   90.00
_cell.angle_gamma   90.00
#
_symmetry.space_group_name_H-M   'P 1'
#
loop_
_entity.id
_entity.type
_entity.pdbx_description
1 polymer ?
#
loop_
_entity_poly.entity_id
_entity_poly.type
_entity_poly.pdbx_seq_one_letter_code
_entity_poly.pdbx_strand_id
1 'polypeptide(L)'
;MTCETAPHYLILNENDLQESGDFKMNPPLRSKEDQEALIKGIQDGTIDMIATDHAPHSEEEKAKGQKKSAMGIVGLEKAFPLLYTGLVKTDIISLEKLIELLNDNPRRRFGLKQEDSWCLWDLNDHYVIDEKDFLSKGKASPFKGMEVYGRCLKTVCEGRTVYEYKGE
;
A
#
# COMPACT_ATOMS: atom_id res chain seq x y z
N MET A 1 -17.06 0.46 16.85
CA MET A 1 -15.62 0.76 16.79
C MET A 1 -15.12 0.17 15.49
N THR A 2 -14.22 0.84 14.76
CA THR A 2 -13.60 0.31 13.54
C THR A 2 -12.09 0.31 13.73
N CYS A 3 -11.38 -0.61 13.09
CA CYS A 3 -9.92 -0.63 13.09
C CYS A 3 -9.37 -0.79 11.67
N GLU A 4 -8.11 -0.45 11.50
CA GLU A 4 -7.42 -0.50 10.23
C GLU A 4 -6.02 -1.10 10.37
N THR A 5 -5.49 -1.57 9.25
CA THR A 5 -4.09 -1.99 9.11
C THR A 5 -3.50 -1.33 7.86
N ALA A 6 -2.21 -1.59 7.58
CA ALA A 6 -1.54 -1.01 6.43
C ALA A 6 -0.94 -2.08 5.50
N PRO A 7 -0.72 -1.76 4.20
CA PRO A 7 -0.14 -2.71 3.24
C PRO A 7 1.17 -3.33 3.71
N HIS A 8 2.06 -2.55 4.32
CA HIS A 8 3.36 -3.03 4.77
C HIS A 8 3.28 -4.07 5.88
N TYR A 9 2.26 -4.03 6.75
CA TYR A 9 2.04 -5.05 7.78
C TYR A 9 1.42 -6.35 7.25
N LEU A 10 0.77 -6.28 6.09
CA LEU A 10 0.16 -7.44 5.44
C LEU A 10 1.14 -8.16 4.49
N ILE A 11 2.11 -7.43 3.94
CA ILE A 11 3.03 -7.94 2.92
C ILE A 11 4.41 -8.28 3.49
N LEU A 12 4.85 -7.55 4.52
CA LEU A 12 6.18 -7.70 5.12
C LEU A 12 6.07 -8.10 6.60
N ASN A 13 7.13 -8.69 7.12
CA ASN A 13 7.32 -9.00 8.54
C ASN A 13 8.78 -8.70 8.97
N GLU A 14 9.12 -8.98 10.21
CA GLU A 14 10.45 -8.67 10.76
C GLU A 14 11.62 -9.38 10.07
N ASN A 15 11.36 -10.52 9.39
CA ASN A 15 12.40 -11.24 8.64
C ASN A 15 12.81 -10.51 7.35
N ASP A 16 11.99 -9.57 6.88
CA ASP A 16 12.27 -8.77 5.69
C ASP A 16 13.11 -7.52 6.01
N LEU A 17 13.33 -7.22 7.30
CA LEU A 17 14.04 -6.03 7.74
C LEU A 17 15.46 -5.97 7.21
N GLN A 18 15.84 -4.81 6.71
CA GLN A 18 17.21 -4.48 6.28
C GLN A 18 17.73 -3.30 7.10
N GLU A 19 19.06 -3.15 7.19
CA GLU A 19 19.70 -2.01 7.85
C GLU A 19 19.63 -0.76 6.97
N SER A 20 18.39 -0.36 6.65
CA SER A 20 18.07 0.80 5.82
C SER A 20 16.96 1.62 6.46
N GLY A 21 17.01 2.94 6.26
CA GLY A 21 15.91 3.83 6.62
C GLY A 21 14.61 3.51 5.89
N ASP A 22 14.66 2.82 4.75
CA ASP A 22 13.48 2.41 3.98
C ASP A 22 12.55 1.48 4.77
N PHE A 23 13.09 0.75 5.75
CA PHE A 23 12.33 -0.12 6.65
C PHE A 23 11.96 0.53 7.98
N LYS A 24 12.20 1.84 8.13
CA LYS A 24 11.86 2.58 9.35
C LYS A 24 10.46 3.15 9.27
N MET A 25 9.52 2.49 9.98
CA MET A 25 8.14 2.92 10.19
C MET A 25 7.73 2.74 11.65
N ASN A 26 6.62 3.33 12.05
CA ASN A 26 6.04 3.18 13.37
C ASN A 26 4.51 2.98 13.28
N PRO A 27 3.97 1.88 13.78
CA PRO A 27 4.64 0.74 14.44
C PRO A 27 5.69 0.06 13.54
N PRO A 28 6.70 -0.61 14.12
CA PRO A 28 7.66 -1.40 13.33
C PRO A 28 7.02 -2.67 12.78
N LEU A 29 7.61 -3.26 11.74
CA LEU A 29 7.26 -4.60 11.29
C LEU A 29 7.40 -5.60 12.45
N ARG A 30 6.44 -6.51 12.56
CA ARG A 30 6.35 -7.48 13.65
C ARG A 30 6.61 -8.88 13.11
N SER A 31 6.41 -9.88 13.97
CA SER A 31 6.62 -11.26 13.63
C SER A 31 5.72 -11.76 12.50
N LYS A 32 6.07 -12.91 11.94
CA LYS A 32 5.21 -13.57 10.95
C LYS A 32 3.86 -13.96 11.52
N GLU A 33 3.81 -14.37 12.77
CA GLU A 33 2.58 -14.71 13.47
C GLU A 33 1.66 -13.48 13.62
N ASP A 34 2.23 -12.30 13.91
CA ASP A 34 1.48 -11.05 13.94
C ASP A 34 0.93 -10.70 12.55
N GLN A 35 1.71 -10.89 11.48
CA GLN A 35 1.26 -10.70 10.10
C GLN A 35 0.09 -11.63 9.76
N GLU A 36 0.20 -12.92 10.09
CA GLU A 36 -0.86 -13.91 9.87
C GLU A 36 -2.14 -13.56 10.66
N ALA A 37 -1.99 -13.02 11.87
CA ALA A 37 -3.12 -12.56 12.68
C ALA A 37 -3.83 -11.36 12.02
N LEU A 38 -3.09 -10.42 11.43
CA LEU A 38 -3.67 -9.29 10.67
C LEU A 38 -4.39 -9.79 9.40
N ILE A 39 -3.80 -10.73 8.66
CA ILE A 39 -4.43 -11.36 7.50
C ILE A 39 -5.75 -12.04 7.91
N LYS A 40 -5.75 -12.79 8.99
CA LYS A 40 -6.97 -13.39 9.54
C LYS A 40 -8.00 -12.32 9.91
N GLY A 41 -7.56 -11.22 10.50
CA GLY A 41 -8.44 -10.11 10.89
C GLY A 41 -9.13 -9.42 9.70
N ILE A 42 -8.49 -9.32 8.53
CA ILE A 42 -9.16 -8.84 7.30
C ILE A 42 -10.10 -9.88 6.69
N GLN A 43 -9.80 -11.17 6.84
CA GLN A 43 -10.65 -12.25 6.34
C GLN A 43 -11.94 -12.38 7.14
N ASP A 44 -11.88 -12.34 8.48
CA ASP A 44 -13.03 -12.52 9.37
C ASP A 44 -13.81 -11.21 9.65
N GLY A 45 -13.30 -10.06 9.17
CA GLY A 45 -13.95 -8.75 9.32
C GLY A 45 -13.67 -8.07 10.66
N THR A 46 -12.73 -8.54 11.46
CA THR A 46 -12.25 -7.85 12.66
C THR A 46 -11.56 -6.56 12.30
N ILE A 47 -10.81 -6.54 11.17
CA ILE A 47 -10.20 -5.35 10.59
C ILE A 47 -11.09 -4.85 9.46
N ASP A 48 -11.54 -3.60 9.57
CA ASP A 48 -12.53 -2.99 8.69
C ASP A 48 -11.91 -2.39 7.42
N MET A 49 -10.69 -1.86 7.49
CA MET A 49 -10.09 -1.02 6.45
C MET A 49 -8.59 -1.26 6.31
N ILE A 50 -8.07 -0.89 5.14
CA ILE A 50 -6.63 -0.78 4.91
C ILE A 50 -6.32 0.69 4.61
N ALA A 51 -5.48 1.30 5.46
CA ALA A 51 -4.94 2.64 5.29
C ALA A 51 -3.44 2.58 5.02
N THR A 52 -2.92 3.43 4.15
CA THR A 52 -1.55 3.29 3.65
C THR A 52 -0.47 3.74 4.63
N ASP A 53 -0.83 4.57 5.59
CA ASP A 53 0.13 5.27 6.47
C ASP A 53 1.26 5.94 5.67
N HIS A 54 0.90 6.55 4.53
CA HIS A 54 1.83 7.18 3.60
C HIS A 54 2.50 8.40 4.23
N ALA A 55 3.76 8.26 4.58
CA ALA A 55 4.56 9.31 5.22
C ALA A 55 5.94 9.45 4.54
N PRO A 56 6.00 10.11 3.36
CA PRO A 56 7.26 10.30 2.64
C PRO A 56 8.19 11.27 3.37
N HIS A 57 9.45 10.91 3.43
CA HIS A 57 10.53 11.73 3.98
C HIS A 57 11.61 11.98 2.95
N SER A 58 12.44 13.01 3.16
CA SER A 58 13.56 13.32 2.29
C SER A 58 14.63 12.21 2.33
N GLU A 59 15.46 12.16 1.30
CA GLU A 59 16.58 11.23 1.23
C GLU A 59 17.53 11.43 2.43
N GLU A 60 17.82 12.69 2.78
CA GLU A 60 18.67 13.03 3.94
C GLU A 60 18.10 12.48 5.26
N GLU A 61 16.79 12.58 5.46
CA GLU A 61 16.14 12.05 6.67
C GLU A 61 16.17 10.52 6.73
N LYS A 62 16.16 9.86 5.58
CA LYS A 62 16.15 8.39 5.46
C LYS A 62 17.52 7.76 5.31
N ALA A 63 18.58 8.52 4.98
CA ALA A 63 19.95 8.03 4.82
C ALA A 63 20.66 7.72 6.15
N LYS A 64 20.02 7.95 7.30
CA LYS A 64 20.64 7.82 8.65
C LYS A 64 20.60 6.40 9.21
N GLY A 65 20.28 5.40 8.37
CA GLY A 65 20.11 4.00 8.77
C GLY A 65 18.84 3.77 9.62
N GLN A 66 18.56 2.51 9.91
CA GLN A 66 17.32 2.14 10.60
C GLN A 66 17.14 2.85 11.95
N LYS A 67 18.20 3.04 12.74
CA LYS A 67 18.11 3.62 14.09
C LYS A 67 17.78 5.12 14.11
N LYS A 68 18.34 5.91 13.18
CA LYS A 68 18.30 7.38 13.23
C LYS A 68 17.42 8.02 12.16
N SER A 69 16.96 7.28 11.15
CA SER A 69 16.08 7.79 10.11
C SER A 69 14.73 8.22 10.68
N ALA A 70 14.06 9.15 9.99
CA ALA A 70 12.67 9.48 10.26
C ALA A 70 11.76 8.26 10.05
N MET A 71 10.70 8.16 10.83
CA MET A 71 9.69 7.09 10.73
C MET A 71 8.67 7.43 9.66
N GLY A 72 8.48 6.54 8.70
CA GLY A 72 7.52 6.69 7.59
C GLY A 72 8.10 6.21 6.27
N ILE A 73 7.20 5.79 5.38
CA ILE A 73 7.53 5.22 4.07
C ILE A 73 6.56 5.73 3.00
N VAL A 74 6.98 5.62 1.73
CA VAL A 74 6.07 5.79 0.60
C VAL A 74 5.24 4.53 0.45
N GLY A 75 3.94 4.62 0.70
CA GLY A 75 3.02 3.48 0.69
C GLY A 75 1.79 3.67 -0.22
N LEU A 76 1.39 4.93 -0.53
CA LEU A 76 0.14 5.22 -1.22
C LEU A 76 0.13 4.69 -2.66
N GLU A 77 1.17 4.99 -3.43
CA GLU A 77 1.21 4.76 -4.88
C GLU A 77 1.25 3.27 -5.27
N LYS A 78 1.72 2.43 -4.37
CA LYS A 78 1.85 0.98 -4.60
C LYS A 78 0.95 0.14 -3.71
N ALA A 79 0.04 0.75 -2.95
CA ALA A 79 -0.86 0.03 -2.04
C ALA A 79 -1.69 -1.03 -2.78
N PHE A 80 -2.38 -0.65 -3.85
CA PHE A 80 -3.21 -1.58 -4.60
C PHE A 80 -2.40 -2.72 -5.25
N PRO A 81 -1.34 -2.47 -6.06
CA PRO A 81 -0.58 -3.55 -6.67
C PRO A 81 0.08 -4.49 -5.66
N LEU A 82 0.57 -4.00 -4.53
CA LEU A 82 1.13 -4.83 -3.47
C LEU A 82 0.09 -5.77 -2.87
N LEU A 83 -1.07 -5.23 -2.50
CA LEU A 83 -2.17 -6.00 -1.90
C LEU A 83 -2.82 -6.94 -2.91
N TYR A 84 -3.00 -6.50 -4.16
CA TYR A 84 -3.51 -7.34 -5.23
C TYR A 84 -2.58 -8.54 -5.46
N THR A 85 -1.27 -8.29 -5.56
CA THR A 85 -0.29 -9.35 -5.76
C THR A 85 -0.18 -10.30 -4.58
N GLY A 86 -0.05 -9.74 -3.37
CA GLY A 86 0.22 -10.53 -2.17
C GLY A 86 -1.01 -11.22 -1.57
N LEU A 87 -2.22 -10.69 -1.79
CA LEU A 87 -3.41 -11.23 -1.15
C LEU A 87 -4.45 -11.77 -2.13
N VAL A 88 -4.67 -11.11 -3.28
CA VAL A 88 -5.69 -11.55 -4.24
C VAL A 88 -5.15 -12.63 -5.18
N LYS A 89 -3.99 -12.42 -5.77
CA LYS A 89 -3.38 -13.44 -6.65
C LYS A 89 -2.95 -14.72 -5.93
N THR A 90 -2.86 -14.66 -4.61
CA THR A 90 -2.56 -15.80 -3.74
C THR A 90 -3.82 -16.44 -3.13
N ASP A 91 -5.01 -16.00 -3.56
CA ASP A 91 -6.31 -16.50 -3.08
C ASP A 91 -6.55 -16.35 -1.56
N ILE A 92 -5.85 -15.41 -0.91
CA ILE A 92 -6.05 -15.09 0.52
C ILE A 92 -7.36 -14.33 0.71
N ILE A 93 -7.65 -13.35 -0.15
CA ILE A 93 -8.93 -12.63 -0.23
C ILE A 93 -9.36 -12.46 -1.69
N SER A 94 -10.64 -12.19 -1.94
CA SER A 94 -11.13 -11.84 -3.28
C SER A 94 -10.80 -10.39 -3.66
N LEU A 95 -10.86 -10.06 -4.95
CA LEU A 95 -10.71 -8.68 -5.42
C LEU A 95 -11.79 -7.76 -4.85
N GLU A 96 -13.03 -8.26 -4.77
CA GLU A 96 -14.15 -7.52 -4.17
C GLU A 96 -13.86 -7.18 -2.70
N LYS A 97 -13.28 -8.14 -1.95
CA LYS A 97 -12.88 -7.89 -0.55
C LYS A 97 -11.78 -6.85 -0.45
N LEU A 98 -10.81 -6.85 -1.36
CA LEU A 98 -9.78 -5.81 -1.41
C LEU A 98 -10.37 -4.43 -1.69
N ILE A 99 -11.32 -4.32 -2.62
CA ILE A 99 -12.02 -3.06 -2.93
C ILE A 99 -12.85 -2.61 -1.73
N GLU A 100 -13.55 -3.52 -1.07
CA GLU A 100 -14.30 -3.22 0.16
C GLU A 100 -13.39 -2.59 1.23
N LEU A 101 -12.21 -3.18 1.48
CA LEU A 101 -11.27 -2.71 2.50
C LEU A 101 -10.61 -1.37 2.16
N LEU A 102 -10.36 -1.09 0.87
CA LEU A 102 -9.67 0.13 0.43
C LEU A 102 -10.61 1.29 0.11
N ASN A 103 -11.87 1.02 -0.24
CA ASN A 103 -12.79 2.02 -0.75
C ASN A 103 -14.13 2.05 -0.01
N ASP A 104 -14.88 0.95 0.01
CA ASP A 104 -16.28 0.98 0.46
C ASP A 104 -16.41 1.19 1.97
N ASN A 105 -15.60 0.50 2.75
CA ASN A 105 -15.61 0.60 4.20
C ASN A 105 -15.09 1.95 4.68
N PRO A 106 -13.96 2.52 4.17
CA PRO A 106 -13.57 3.88 4.47
C PRO A 106 -14.65 4.91 4.11
N ARG A 107 -15.27 4.81 2.92
CA ARG A 107 -16.36 5.72 2.52
C ARG A 107 -17.53 5.65 3.47
N ARG A 108 -17.98 4.46 3.82
CA ARG A 108 -19.07 4.24 4.79
C ARG A 108 -18.72 4.79 6.17
N ARG A 109 -17.51 4.51 6.63
CA ARG A 109 -17.04 4.92 7.98
C ARG A 109 -16.97 6.43 8.13
N PHE A 110 -16.49 7.13 7.11
CA PHE A 110 -16.26 8.59 7.16
C PHE A 110 -17.39 9.40 6.48
N GLY A 111 -18.43 8.76 6.00
CA GLY A 111 -19.55 9.44 5.34
C GLY A 111 -19.15 10.12 4.02
N LEU A 112 -18.16 9.58 3.31
CA LEU A 112 -17.68 10.15 2.06
C LEU A 112 -18.72 9.90 0.96
N LYS A 113 -19.07 10.95 0.23
CA LYS A 113 -19.98 10.84 -0.91
C LYS A 113 -19.32 10.05 -2.05
N GLN A 114 -20.13 9.34 -2.80
CA GLN A 114 -19.71 8.78 -4.08
C GLN A 114 -19.74 9.90 -5.11
N GLU A 115 -18.57 10.25 -5.61
CA GLU A 115 -18.38 11.25 -6.66
C GLU A 115 -18.01 10.52 -7.97
N ASP A 116 -17.97 11.23 -9.09
CA ASP A 116 -17.49 10.71 -10.37
C ASP A 116 -15.94 10.60 -10.33
N SER A 117 -15.49 9.68 -9.47
CA SER A 117 -14.06 9.42 -9.23
C SER A 117 -13.81 7.91 -9.31
N TRP A 118 -12.84 7.51 -10.15
CA TRP A 118 -12.53 6.12 -10.40
C TRP A 118 -11.09 5.93 -10.87
N CYS A 119 -10.60 4.70 -10.75
CA CYS A 119 -9.30 4.26 -11.26
C CYS A 119 -9.50 3.09 -12.23
N LEU A 120 -8.72 3.08 -13.30
CA LEU A 120 -8.62 1.97 -14.24
C LEU A 120 -7.30 1.25 -14.03
N TRP A 121 -7.37 -0.07 -13.89
CA TRP A 121 -6.21 -0.92 -13.63
C TRP A 121 -6.08 -2.02 -14.67
N ASP A 122 -4.87 -2.24 -15.20
CA ASP A 122 -4.52 -3.49 -15.89
C ASP A 122 -4.02 -4.50 -14.86
N LEU A 123 -4.85 -5.48 -14.55
CA LEU A 123 -4.55 -6.51 -13.54
C LEU A 123 -3.54 -7.54 -14.03
N ASN A 124 -3.25 -7.60 -15.32
CA ASN A 124 -2.29 -8.54 -15.92
C ASN A 124 -0.90 -7.92 -16.12
N ASP A 125 -0.79 -6.59 -16.10
CA ASP A 125 0.50 -5.92 -16.24
C ASP A 125 1.38 -6.26 -15.02
N HIS A 126 2.53 -6.85 -15.30
CA HIS A 126 3.54 -7.30 -14.34
C HIS A 126 4.78 -6.43 -14.45
N TYR A 127 5.21 -5.85 -13.34
CA TYR A 127 6.36 -4.95 -13.33
C TYR A 127 7.10 -4.97 -11.99
N VAL A 128 8.34 -4.48 -12.01
CA VAL A 128 9.15 -4.27 -10.82
C VAL A 128 8.90 -2.86 -10.29
N ILE A 129 8.74 -2.72 -8.98
CA ILE A 129 8.61 -1.40 -8.33
C ILE A 129 9.95 -0.67 -8.42
N ASP A 130 9.99 0.44 -9.17
CA ASP A 130 11.12 1.37 -9.22
C ASP A 130 10.72 2.67 -8.49
N GLU A 131 11.62 3.17 -7.64
CA GLU A 131 11.42 4.44 -6.94
C GLU A 131 11.35 5.66 -7.86
N LYS A 132 11.92 5.55 -9.08
CA LYS A 132 11.87 6.62 -10.09
C LYS A 132 10.45 6.92 -10.53
N ASP A 133 9.57 5.91 -10.49
CA ASP A 133 8.17 6.03 -10.89
C ASP A 133 7.29 6.66 -9.81
N PHE A 134 7.81 6.89 -8.60
CA PHE A 134 7.01 7.49 -7.54
C PHE A 134 6.76 8.97 -7.83
N LEU A 135 5.52 9.40 -7.68
CA LEU A 135 5.13 10.81 -7.79
C LEU A 135 5.47 11.59 -6.52
N SER A 136 5.54 10.91 -5.39
CA SER A 136 5.96 11.48 -4.10
C SER A 136 7.38 12.03 -4.18
N LYS A 137 7.64 13.16 -3.51
CA LYS A 137 8.98 13.74 -3.43
C LYS A 137 9.95 12.83 -2.67
N GLY A 138 9.53 12.28 -1.54
CA GLY A 138 10.27 11.24 -0.84
C GLY A 138 10.16 9.91 -1.58
N LYS A 139 11.24 9.14 -1.61
CA LYS A 139 11.34 7.88 -2.37
C LYS A 139 11.55 6.64 -1.48
N ALA A 140 11.69 6.83 -0.16
CA ALA A 140 11.97 5.73 0.77
C ALA A 140 10.81 4.75 0.86
N SER A 141 11.05 3.51 0.47
CA SER A 141 10.04 2.45 0.48
C SER A 141 10.72 1.09 0.59
N PRO A 142 10.26 0.18 1.45
CA PRO A 142 10.78 -1.18 1.55
C PRO A 142 10.39 -2.06 0.36
N PHE A 143 9.52 -1.57 -0.52
CA PHE A 143 8.97 -2.33 -1.65
C PHE A 143 9.76 -2.18 -2.96
N LYS A 144 10.85 -1.41 -2.95
CA LYS A 144 11.72 -1.27 -4.12
C LYS A 144 12.26 -2.62 -4.58
N GLY A 145 12.17 -2.88 -5.87
CA GLY A 145 12.62 -4.14 -6.48
C GLY A 145 11.63 -5.29 -6.34
N MET A 146 10.50 -5.12 -5.68
CA MET A 146 9.46 -6.14 -5.62
C MET A 146 8.69 -6.21 -6.95
N GLU A 147 8.41 -7.43 -7.38
CA GLU A 147 7.56 -7.71 -8.53
C GLU A 147 6.10 -7.65 -8.13
N VAL A 148 5.30 -6.93 -8.89
CA VAL A 148 3.87 -6.77 -8.63
C VAL A 148 3.04 -6.83 -9.90
N TYR A 149 1.76 -7.16 -9.72
CA TYR A 149 0.73 -7.09 -10.75
C TYR A 149 -0.24 -5.94 -10.45
N GLY A 150 -0.86 -5.42 -11.50
CA GLY A 150 -1.86 -4.38 -11.36
C GLY A 150 -1.26 -2.98 -11.55
N ARG A 151 -1.20 -2.52 -12.80
CA ARG A 151 -0.78 -1.16 -13.12
C ARG A 151 -1.98 -0.24 -13.19
N CYS A 152 -1.91 0.90 -12.50
CA CYS A 152 -2.88 1.97 -12.69
C CYS A 152 -2.68 2.61 -14.07
N LEU A 153 -3.68 2.51 -14.92
CA LEU A 153 -3.67 3.12 -16.25
C LEU A 153 -4.22 4.53 -16.22
N LYS A 154 -5.23 4.78 -15.39
CA LYS A 154 -5.89 6.07 -15.34
C LYS A 154 -6.55 6.32 -14.00
N THR A 155 -6.49 7.55 -13.53
CA THR A 155 -7.25 8.04 -12.39
C THR A 155 -8.07 9.25 -12.79
N VAL A 156 -9.36 9.20 -12.51
CA VAL A 156 -10.31 10.31 -12.67
C VAL A 156 -10.78 10.76 -11.30
N CYS A 157 -10.76 12.05 -11.05
CA CYS A 157 -11.25 12.67 -9.84
C CYS A 157 -12.26 13.75 -10.23
N GLU A 158 -13.50 13.64 -9.75
CA GLU A 158 -14.59 14.56 -10.06
C GLU A 158 -14.74 14.81 -11.58
N GLY A 159 -14.73 13.74 -12.37
CA GLY A 159 -14.83 13.79 -13.83
C GLY A 159 -13.57 14.29 -14.56
N ARG A 160 -12.49 14.62 -13.85
CA ARG A 160 -11.23 15.10 -14.44
C ARG A 160 -10.16 14.01 -14.38
N THR A 161 -9.48 13.77 -15.51
CA THR A 161 -8.30 12.91 -15.53
C THR A 161 -7.16 13.60 -14.78
N VAL A 162 -6.71 12.98 -13.66
CA VAL A 162 -5.61 13.49 -12.82
C VAL A 162 -4.32 12.68 -12.99
N TYR A 163 -4.46 11.46 -13.50
CA TYR A 163 -3.33 10.60 -13.85
C TYR A 163 -3.67 9.75 -15.07
N GLU A 164 -2.69 9.58 -15.96
CA GLU A 164 -2.77 8.67 -17.10
C GLU A 164 -1.37 8.09 -17.37
N TYR A 165 -1.29 6.77 -17.36
CA TYR A 165 -0.06 6.05 -17.71
C TYR A 165 0.20 6.19 -19.21
N LYS A 166 1.41 6.65 -19.58
CA LYS A 166 1.76 6.94 -20.98
C LYS A 166 2.54 5.80 -21.67
N GLY A 167 2.78 4.71 -20.94
CA GLY A 167 3.73 3.70 -21.43
C GLY A 167 5.18 4.19 -21.35
N GLU A 168 6.12 3.28 -21.46
CA GLU A 168 7.51 3.59 -21.78
C GLU A 168 7.68 3.72 -23.28
#